data_0fb1e5273de11f44d8218ca3c4509a2c
#
_entry.id   0fb1e5273de11f44d8218ca3c4509a2c
#
_cell.length_a   1.000
_cell.length_b   1.000
_cell.length_c   1.000
_cell.angle_alpha   90.00
_cell.angle_beta   90.00
_cell.angle_gamma   90.00
#
_symmetry.space_group_name_H-M   'P 1'
#
loop_
_entity.id
_entity.type
_entity.pdbx_description
1 polymer ?
#
loop_
_entity_poly.entity_id
_entity_poly.type
_entity_poly.pdbx_seq_one_letter_code
_entity_poly.pdbx_strand_id
1 'polypeptide(L)'
;MDIRILVAAAGLSLMIGVAPASGQAPSEKLTPERGPESASTTAVGTAATPKYVIGPDDVLQIVFWREKDLSGEVIVRSDGRISLPLLNDVVAAGRTPEELRNALIAGASPFLTDPNATVVVKESRSRKVFITGSVEHPGPYVLTGRTTVIQLIAMAGGLKEFADQKNIVVMRGSNGRQVSYPFDYRSILRRQNLEQNFDLAPGDTVLVP
;
A
#
# COMPACT_ATOMS: atom_id res chain seq x y z
N MET A 1 -3.51 -2.53 -54.94
CA MET A 1 -2.88 -3.77 -55.40
C MET A 1 -3.37 -4.86 -54.52
N ASP A 2 -4.38 -5.50 -55.08
CA ASP A 2 -5.13 -6.64 -54.54
C ASP A 2 -4.25 -7.84 -54.28
N ILE A 3 -4.61 -8.66 -53.35
CA ILE A 3 -4.73 -10.10 -53.51
C ILE A 3 -5.59 -10.69 -52.42
N ARG A 4 -6.77 -11.08 -52.82
CA ARG A 4 -7.68 -12.08 -52.26
C ARG A 4 -7.12 -13.47 -52.39
N ILE A 5 -7.63 -14.40 -51.63
CA ILE A 5 -7.86 -15.84 -51.94
C ILE A 5 -7.81 -16.59 -50.59
N LEU A 6 -8.62 -17.54 -50.26
CA LEU A 6 -9.86 -18.18 -50.68
C LEU A 6 -10.15 -19.30 -49.64
N VAL A 7 -11.39 -19.42 -49.36
CA VAL A 7 -12.17 -20.47 -48.74
C VAL A 7 -11.72 -21.94 -49.08
N ALA A 8 -11.84 -22.85 -48.11
CA ALA A 8 -12.36 -24.17 -48.35
C ALA A 8 -12.95 -24.82 -47.10
N ALA A 9 -14.22 -25.14 -47.19
CA ALA A 9 -15.01 -25.97 -46.31
C ALA A 9 -15.00 -27.45 -46.79
N ALA A 10 -15.06 -28.38 -45.86
CA ALA A 10 -15.62 -29.73 -46.01
C ALA A 10 -15.65 -30.31 -44.59
N GLY A 11 -16.67 -30.70 -43.94
CA GLY A 11 -17.96 -31.34 -44.33
C GLY A 11 -17.77 -32.84 -44.35
N LEU A 12 -18.03 -33.56 -43.25
CA LEU A 12 -18.65 -34.86 -43.35
C LEU A 12 -19.26 -35.33 -42.01
N SER A 13 -20.54 -35.55 -42.07
CA SER A 13 -21.47 -36.17 -41.14
C SER A 13 -21.42 -37.70 -41.27
N LEU A 14 -21.58 -38.47 -40.16
CA LEU A 14 -22.25 -39.78 -40.17
C LEU A 14 -22.57 -40.25 -38.75
N MET A 15 -23.64 -40.37 -38.45
CA MET A 15 -24.83 -41.10 -37.97
C MET A 15 -24.58 -42.52 -37.38
N ILE A 16 -25.39 -42.75 -36.34
CA ILE A 16 -26.16 -43.96 -36.01
C ILE A 16 -25.51 -44.99 -35.05
N GLY A 17 -26.29 -45.26 -33.98
CA GLY A 17 -26.16 -46.43 -33.16
C GLY A 17 -26.95 -46.38 -31.87
N VAL A 18 -28.26 -46.55 -31.96
CA VAL A 18 -29.20 -46.80 -30.85
C VAL A 18 -29.22 -48.29 -30.53
N ALA A 19 -29.16 -48.69 -29.26
CA ALA A 19 -30.01 -49.76 -28.69
C ALA A 19 -29.86 -49.86 -27.17
N PRO A 20 -30.96 -50.16 -26.45
CA PRO A 20 -30.99 -50.21 -25.00
C PRO A 20 -30.85 -51.64 -24.46
N ALA A 21 -30.32 -51.78 -23.26
CA ALA A 21 -30.47 -52.99 -22.47
C ALA A 21 -30.72 -52.67 -21.01
N SER A 22 -31.90 -53.07 -20.60
CA SER A 22 -32.39 -53.11 -19.22
C SER A 22 -31.57 -54.10 -18.38
N GLY A 23 -31.23 -53.73 -17.15
CA GLY A 23 -30.66 -54.64 -16.18
C GLY A 23 -30.95 -54.13 -14.76
N GLN A 24 -31.80 -54.86 -14.05
CA GLN A 24 -32.36 -54.65 -12.73
C GLN A 24 -31.28 -54.60 -11.62
N ALA A 25 -31.61 -53.86 -10.57
CA ALA A 25 -30.94 -53.71 -9.30
C ALA A 25 -30.79 -55.04 -8.50
N PRO A 26 -29.88 -55.01 -7.51
CA PRO A 26 -30.39 -55.23 -6.15
C PRO A 26 -29.93 -54.13 -5.18
N SER A 27 -30.86 -53.82 -4.29
CA SER A 27 -30.73 -52.93 -3.16
C SER A 27 -29.71 -53.49 -2.16
N GLU A 28 -28.67 -52.76 -1.91
CA GLU A 28 -27.81 -53.01 -0.76
C GLU A 28 -27.85 -51.80 0.19
N LYS A 29 -28.25 -52.09 1.41
CA LYS A 29 -28.33 -51.17 2.54
C LYS A 29 -26.94 -50.58 2.82
N LEU A 30 -26.78 -49.31 2.61
CA LEU A 30 -25.60 -48.55 3.11
C LEU A 30 -25.99 -47.75 4.34
N THR A 31 -25.38 -48.13 5.42
CA THR A 31 -25.24 -47.44 6.70
C THR A 31 -24.77 -45.98 6.49
N PRO A 32 -25.30 -45.01 7.21
CA PRO A 32 -24.81 -43.64 7.09
C PRO A 32 -23.43 -43.51 7.73
N GLU A 33 -22.44 -43.53 6.90
CA GLU A 33 -21.06 -43.19 7.32
C GLU A 33 -20.94 -41.67 7.47
N ARG A 34 -20.44 -41.35 8.63
CA ARG A 34 -20.09 -40.05 9.21
C ARG A 34 -19.52 -39.12 8.15
N GLY A 35 -20.13 -37.97 7.96
CA GLY A 35 -19.67 -36.92 7.05
C GLY A 35 -18.25 -36.40 7.33
N PRO A 36 -17.56 -35.93 6.31
CA PRO A 36 -16.23 -35.41 6.46
C PRO A 36 -16.24 -34.12 7.29
N GLU A 37 -15.39 -34.20 8.26
CA GLU A 37 -14.81 -33.15 9.08
C GLU A 37 -14.75 -31.79 8.37
N SER A 38 -15.36 -30.83 9.00
CA SER A 38 -15.26 -29.42 8.61
C SER A 38 -13.81 -29.05 8.34
N ALA A 39 -13.47 -28.87 7.09
CA ALA A 39 -12.25 -28.18 6.70
C ALA A 39 -12.31 -26.79 7.34
N SER A 40 -11.55 -26.60 8.38
CA SER A 40 -11.26 -25.29 8.96
C SER A 40 -10.68 -24.43 7.84
N THR A 41 -11.51 -23.58 7.26
CA THR A 41 -11.08 -22.50 6.40
C THR A 41 -10.21 -21.60 7.29
N THR A 42 -8.92 -21.82 7.22
CA THR A 42 -7.93 -20.88 7.75
C THR A 42 -8.21 -19.55 7.05
N ALA A 43 -8.89 -18.65 7.75
CA ALA A 43 -9.04 -17.28 7.31
C ALA A 43 -7.62 -16.74 7.11
N VAL A 44 -7.21 -16.63 5.86
CA VAL A 44 -6.03 -15.83 5.48
C VAL A 44 -6.32 -14.45 6.01
N GLY A 45 -5.72 -14.13 7.15
CA GLY A 45 -5.81 -12.81 7.74
C GLY A 45 -5.38 -11.82 6.67
N THR A 46 -6.34 -11.11 6.11
CA THR A 46 -6.11 -9.97 5.24
C THR A 46 -5.35 -8.97 6.10
N ALA A 47 -4.03 -8.94 5.97
CA ALA A 47 -3.20 -7.93 6.59
C ALA A 47 -3.77 -6.58 6.11
N ALA A 48 -4.51 -5.90 6.98
CA ALA A 48 -5.09 -4.61 6.67
C ALA A 48 -3.95 -3.70 6.21
N THR A 49 -4.02 -3.24 4.98
CA THR A 49 -3.08 -2.25 4.47
C THR A 49 -3.11 -1.07 5.43
N PRO A 50 -1.99 -0.66 6.02
CA PRO A 50 -1.99 0.43 6.98
C PRO A 50 -2.61 1.65 6.32
N LYS A 51 -3.69 2.17 6.94
CA LYS A 51 -4.36 3.38 6.45
C LYS A 51 -3.34 4.53 6.44
N TYR A 52 -3.39 5.32 5.38
CA TYR A 52 -2.56 6.51 5.28
C TYR A 52 -2.90 7.48 6.42
N VAL A 53 -1.87 7.96 7.10
CA VAL A 53 -1.97 8.98 8.14
C VAL A 53 -1.30 10.25 7.64
N ILE A 54 -2.04 11.34 7.65
CA ILE A 54 -1.59 12.67 7.21
C ILE A 54 -0.48 13.15 8.14
N GLY A 55 0.57 13.71 7.58
CA GLY A 55 1.67 14.31 8.32
C GLY A 55 1.99 15.74 7.88
N PRO A 56 2.90 16.42 8.59
CA PRO A 56 3.38 17.74 8.18
C PRO A 56 3.98 17.70 6.78
N ASP A 57 3.91 18.82 6.05
CA ASP A 57 4.35 19.00 4.66
C ASP A 57 3.47 18.30 3.59
N ASP A 58 2.50 17.46 3.97
CA ASP A 58 1.60 16.85 2.99
C ASP A 58 0.77 17.91 2.27
N VAL A 59 0.54 17.70 0.99
CA VAL A 59 -0.32 18.56 0.16
C VAL A 59 -1.67 17.89 -0.02
N LEU A 60 -2.70 18.56 0.49
CA LEU A 60 -4.07 18.07 0.45
C LEU A 60 -4.91 18.94 -0.49
N GLN A 61 -5.76 18.33 -1.27
CA GLN A 61 -6.84 18.99 -2.00
C GLN A 61 -8.13 18.79 -1.22
N ILE A 62 -8.72 19.87 -0.76
CA ILE A 62 -10.00 19.86 -0.07
C ILE A 62 -11.04 20.42 -1.02
N VAL A 63 -12.13 19.70 -1.20
CA VAL A 63 -13.24 20.11 -2.07
C VAL A 63 -14.53 20.04 -1.27
N PHE A 64 -15.16 21.19 -1.07
CA PHE A 64 -16.53 21.28 -0.55
C PHE A 64 -17.51 21.31 -1.72
N TRP A 65 -18.52 20.47 -1.65
CA TRP A 65 -19.54 20.42 -2.70
C TRP A 65 -20.32 21.74 -2.73
N ARG A 66 -20.36 22.38 -3.91
CA ARG A 66 -20.98 23.68 -4.19
C ARG A 66 -20.33 24.90 -3.55
N GLU A 67 -19.28 24.75 -2.75
CA GLU A 67 -18.59 25.83 -2.04
C GLU A 67 -17.16 25.97 -2.57
N LYS A 68 -17.00 26.73 -3.66
CA LYS A 68 -15.69 26.93 -4.28
C LYS A 68 -14.74 27.73 -3.39
N ASP A 69 -15.27 28.67 -2.64
CA ASP A 69 -14.49 29.57 -1.77
C ASP A 69 -13.86 28.84 -0.56
N LEU A 70 -14.42 27.69 -0.20
CA LEU A 70 -13.86 26.78 0.85
C LEU A 70 -13.02 25.68 0.28
N SER A 71 -13.00 25.53 -1.05
CA SER A 71 -12.28 24.47 -1.74
C SER A 71 -10.93 24.99 -2.20
N GLY A 72 -9.89 24.15 -2.04
CA GLY A 72 -8.54 24.54 -2.46
C GLY A 72 -7.50 23.52 -2.10
N GLU A 73 -6.30 23.81 -2.54
CA GLU A 73 -5.10 23.08 -2.17
C GLU A 73 -4.52 23.70 -0.89
N VAL A 74 -4.20 22.86 0.07
CA VAL A 74 -3.62 23.28 1.34
C VAL A 74 -2.43 22.40 1.71
N ILE A 75 -1.45 23.00 2.35
CA ILE A 75 -0.29 22.30 2.87
C ILE A 75 -0.46 22.13 4.37
N VAL A 76 -0.20 20.93 4.86
CA VAL A 76 -0.16 20.68 6.31
C VAL A 76 1.07 21.35 6.89
N ARG A 77 0.85 22.31 7.78
CA ARG A 77 1.90 23.08 8.43
C ARG A 77 2.73 22.19 9.38
N SER A 78 3.90 22.70 9.80
CA SER A 78 4.78 22.01 10.75
C SER A 78 4.14 21.75 12.12
N ASP A 79 3.13 22.55 12.50
CA ASP A 79 2.31 22.34 13.72
C ASP A 79 1.21 21.29 13.51
N GLY A 80 1.14 20.65 12.33
CA GLY A 80 0.15 19.64 11.99
C GLY A 80 -1.24 20.15 11.65
N ARG A 81 -1.39 21.46 11.44
CA ARG A 81 -2.69 22.08 11.11
C ARG A 81 -2.76 22.51 9.66
N ILE A 82 -3.97 22.61 9.16
CA ILE A 82 -4.31 23.27 7.89
C ILE A 82 -5.19 24.47 8.17
N SER A 83 -5.04 25.53 7.37
CA SER A 83 -5.87 26.74 7.49
C SER A 83 -6.81 26.81 6.29
N LEU A 84 -8.09 26.97 6.56
CA LEU A 84 -9.15 27.07 5.57
C LEU A 84 -10.00 28.31 5.86
N PRO A 85 -10.55 28.95 4.81
CA PRO A 85 -11.53 30.00 5.00
C PRO A 85 -12.69 29.53 5.87
N LEU A 86 -13.25 30.40 6.73
CA LEU A 86 -14.32 30.15 7.69
C LEU A 86 -14.00 29.15 8.80
N LEU A 87 -13.24 28.08 8.50
CA LEU A 87 -12.93 26.99 9.44
C LEU A 87 -11.68 27.28 10.28
N ASN A 88 -10.91 28.32 9.89
CA ASN A 88 -9.63 28.67 10.51
C ASN A 88 -8.67 27.45 10.56
N ASP A 89 -8.03 27.22 11.69
CA ASP A 89 -7.03 26.18 11.86
C ASP A 89 -7.66 24.84 12.29
N VAL A 90 -7.53 23.82 11.45
CA VAL A 90 -8.01 22.46 11.70
C VAL A 90 -6.81 21.52 11.83
N VAL A 91 -6.80 20.67 12.86
CA VAL A 91 -5.75 19.66 13.03
C VAL A 91 -5.93 18.60 11.96
N ALA A 92 -4.89 18.41 11.14
CA ALA A 92 -4.84 17.41 10.05
C ALA A 92 -3.85 16.28 10.33
N ALA A 93 -2.67 16.60 10.87
CA ALA A 93 -1.66 15.59 11.16
C ALA A 93 -2.14 14.57 12.20
N GLY A 94 -1.75 13.31 12.01
CA GLY A 94 -2.17 12.20 12.86
C GLY A 94 -3.54 11.63 12.52
N ARG A 95 -4.27 12.23 11.58
CA ARG A 95 -5.59 11.77 11.12
C ARG A 95 -5.48 11.09 9.75
N THR A 96 -6.42 10.20 9.48
CA THR A 96 -6.64 9.71 8.12
C THR A 96 -7.40 10.76 7.30
N PRO A 97 -7.35 10.73 5.95
CA PRO A 97 -8.16 11.62 5.11
C PRO A 97 -9.66 11.56 5.43
N GLU A 98 -10.15 10.39 5.82
CA GLU A 98 -11.54 10.18 6.20
C GLU A 98 -11.90 10.87 7.53
N GLU A 99 -11.04 10.73 8.54
CA GLU A 99 -11.19 11.42 9.82
C GLU A 99 -11.09 12.94 9.66
N LEU A 100 -10.18 13.43 8.82
CA LEU A 100 -10.08 14.84 8.50
C LEU A 100 -11.35 15.34 7.80
N ARG A 101 -11.87 14.59 6.82
CA ARG A 101 -13.14 14.91 6.16
C ARG A 101 -14.26 15.11 7.16
N ASN A 102 -14.41 14.17 8.10
CA ASN A 102 -15.48 14.24 9.11
C ASN A 102 -15.30 15.46 10.04
N ALA A 103 -14.05 15.79 10.40
CA ALA A 103 -13.75 16.98 11.18
C ALA A 103 -14.07 18.27 10.42
N LEU A 104 -13.80 18.33 9.12
CA LEU A 104 -14.12 19.47 8.26
C LEU A 104 -15.63 19.67 8.11
N ILE A 105 -16.38 18.58 7.91
CA ILE A 105 -17.86 18.62 7.84
C ILE A 105 -18.43 19.11 9.16
N ALA A 106 -17.96 18.60 10.29
CA ALA A 106 -18.41 19.04 11.61
C ALA A 106 -18.12 20.54 11.87
N GLY A 107 -16.92 20.99 11.48
CA GLY A 107 -16.53 22.40 11.59
C GLY A 107 -17.32 23.33 10.67
N ALA A 108 -17.74 22.86 9.50
CA ALA A 108 -18.49 23.66 8.52
C ALA A 108 -20.00 23.71 8.82
N SER A 109 -20.55 22.78 9.59
CA SER A 109 -21.97 22.68 9.90
C SER A 109 -22.62 23.96 10.50
N PRO A 110 -21.92 24.79 11.29
CA PRO A 110 -22.48 26.05 11.76
C PRO A 110 -22.65 27.11 10.66
N PHE A 111 -21.94 26.99 9.57
CA PHE A 111 -21.87 28.01 8.49
C PHE A 111 -22.58 27.56 7.22
N LEU A 112 -22.71 26.24 7.00
CA LEU A 112 -23.27 25.66 5.79
C LEU A 112 -24.43 24.73 6.10
N THR A 113 -25.42 24.76 5.21
CA THR A 113 -26.50 23.79 5.23
C THR A 113 -26.06 22.53 4.48
N ASP A 114 -26.04 21.39 5.18
CA ASP A 114 -25.65 20.08 4.64
C ASP A 114 -24.25 20.07 3.97
N PRO A 115 -23.17 20.40 4.72
CA PRO A 115 -21.83 20.43 4.19
C PRO A 115 -21.36 19.04 3.78
N ASN A 116 -20.80 18.93 2.58
CA ASN A 116 -20.17 17.73 2.08
C ASN A 116 -18.76 18.06 1.59
N ALA A 117 -17.75 17.37 2.13
CA ALA A 117 -16.36 17.59 1.83
C ALA A 117 -15.68 16.32 1.32
N THR A 118 -14.70 16.50 0.46
CA THR A 118 -13.77 15.44 0.00
C THR A 118 -12.36 15.89 0.29
N VAL A 119 -11.55 14.99 0.86
CA VAL A 119 -10.13 15.21 1.12
C VAL A 119 -9.32 14.24 0.27
N VAL A 120 -8.49 14.79 -0.62
CA VAL A 120 -7.58 14.03 -1.49
C VAL A 120 -6.15 14.38 -1.12
N VAL A 121 -5.32 13.39 -0.86
CA VAL A 121 -3.88 13.58 -0.68
C VAL A 121 -3.25 13.69 -2.06
N LYS A 122 -2.80 14.88 -2.45
CA LYS A 122 -2.11 15.11 -3.73
C LYS A 122 -0.66 14.68 -3.66
N GLU A 123 0.03 15.07 -2.58
CA GLU A 123 1.42 14.71 -2.37
C GLU A 123 1.66 14.30 -0.92
N SER A 124 2.28 13.14 -0.74
CA SER A 124 2.65 12.59 0.55
C SER A 124 4.11 12.95 0.86
N ARG A 125 4.35 14.19 1.27
CA ARG A 125 5.70 14.69 1.55
C ARG A 125 6.17 14.38 2.98
N SER A 126 5.25 14.07 3.88
CA SER A 126 5.54 13.71 5.27
C SER A 126 6.25 12.37 5.41
N ARG A 127 6.09 11.47 4.44
CA ARG A 127 6.63 10.11 4.50
C ARG A 127 8.02 10.03 3.85
N LYS A 128 8.99 10.72 4.44
CA LYS A 128 10.39 10.74 3.97
C LYS A 128 11.25 9.83 4.84
N VAL A 129 12.22 9.19 4.20
CA VAL A 129 13.37 8.54 4.83
C VAL A 129 14.64 9.14 4.26
N PHE A 130 15.71 9.03 5.00
CA PHE A 130 17.00 9.59 4.60
C PHE A 130 18.00 8.45 4.43
N ILE A 131 18.86 8.56 3.41
CA ILE A 131 20.01 7.68 3.25
C ILE A 131 21.26 8.54 3.07
N THR A 132 22.32 8.18 3.77
CA THR A 132 23.58 8.92 3.78
C THR A 132 24.78 7.99 3.85
N GLY A 133 25.95 8.49 3.47
CA GLY A 133 27.21 7.76 3.46
C GLY A 133 27.57 7.19 2.10
N SER A 134 28.12 5.98 2.06
CA SER A 134 28.70 5.36 0.86
C SER A 134 27.65 4.74 -0.07
N VAL A 135 26.69 5.56 -0.55
CA VAL A 135 25.71 5.21 -1.59
C VAL A 135 25.87 6.13 -2.79
N GLU A 136 25.35 5.73 -3.97
CA GLU A 136 25.50 6.53 -5.19
C GLU A 136 24.77 7.87 -5.07
N HIS A 137 23.53 7.87 -4.57
CA HIS A 137 22.71 9.07 -4.45
C HIS A 137 22.20 9.23 -3.00
N PRO A 138 23.02 9.82 -2.10
CA PRO A 138 22.56 10.12 -0.76
C PRO A 138 21.51 11.24 -0.77
N GLY A 139 20.52 11.17 0.12
CA GLY A 139 19.47 12.18 0.19
C GLY A 139 18.16 11.70 0.81
N PRO A 140 17.13 12.55 0.77
CA PRO A 140 15.79 12.18 1.20
C PRO A 140 15.05 11.41 0.10
N TYR A 141 14.30 10.37 0.49
CA TYR A 141 13.44 9.58 -0.38
C TYR A 141 12.02 9.51 0.18
N VAL A 142 11.03 9.70 -0.67
CA VAL A 142 9.62 9.63 -0.27
C VAL A 142 9.14 8.18 -0.34
N LEU A 143 8.51 7.72 0.74
CA LEU A 143 7.91 6.39 0.80
C LEU A 143 6.53 6.41 0.16
N THR A 144 6.38 5.84 -1.02
CA THR A 144 5.08 5.69 -1.71
C THR A 144 4.28 4.49 -1.23
N GLY A 145 4.91 3.58 -0.50
CA GLY A 145 4.31 2.36 0.03
C GLY A 145 5.18 1.72 1.11
N ARG A 146 5.03 0.43 1.32
CA ARG A 146 5.97 -0.34 2.13
C ARG A 146 7.30 -0.41 1.40
N THR A 147 8.33 0.10 2.01
CA THR A 147 9.67 0.15 1.44
C THR A 147 10.65 -0.44 2.43
N THR A 148 11.36 -1.47 2.03
CA THR A 148 12.37 -2.12 2.87
C THR A 148 13.73 -1.43 2.74
N VAL A 149 14.66 -1.79 3.64
CA VAL A 149 16.03 -1.22 3.62
C VAL A 149 16.73 -1.49 2.27
N ILE A 150 16.61 -2.71 1.72
CA ILE A 150 17.21 -3.04 0.41
C ILE A 150 16.60 -2.20 -0.70
N GLN A 151 15.28 -2.02 -0.68
CA GLN A 151 14.61 -1.21 -1.71
C GLN A 151 15.07 0.24 -1.65
N LEU A 152 15.27 0.81 -0.46
CA LEU A 152 15.82 2.16 -0.32
C LEU A 152 17.25 2.24 -0.88
N ILE A 153 18.11 1.27 -0.58
CA ILE A 153 19.47 1.22 -1.13
C ILE A 153 19.42 1.14 -2.66
N ALA A 154 18.53 0.32 -3.22
CA ALA A 154 18.35 0.23 -4.67
C ALA A 154 17.86 1.55 -5.28
N MET A 155 16.91 2.25 -4.63
CA MET A 155 16.45 3.58 -5.06
C MET A 155 17.58 4.62 -5.00
N ALA A 156 18.50 4.48 -4.06
CA ALA A 156 19.69 5.33 -3.93
C ALA A 156 20.81 4.99 -4.93
N GLY A 157 20.56 4.11 -5.91
CA GLY A 157 21.52 3.72 -6.94
C GLY A 157 22.47 2.60 -6.51
N GLY A 158 22.29 2.05 -5.31
CA GLY A 158 23.16 1.01 -4.75
C GLY A 158 24.26 1.53 -3.84
N LEU A 159 25.07 0.62 -3.36
CA LEU A 159 26.22 0.90 -2.51
C LEU A 159 27.45 1.17 -3.38
N LYS A 160 28.30 2.13 -2.96
CA LYS A 160 29.59 2.39 -3.60
C LYS A 160 30.56 1.23 -3.38
N GLU A 161 31.61 1.19 -4.19
CA GLU A 161 32.61 0.11 -4.21
C GLU A 161 33.27 -0.14 -2.84
N PHE A 162 33.52 0.93 -2.08
CA PHE A 162 34.19 0.86 -0.78
C PHE A 162 33.23 0.94 0.43
N ALA A 163 31.92 0.79 0.21
CA ALA A 163 30.93 0.82 1.29
C ALA A 163 31.10 -0.38 2.23
N ASP A 164 31.01 -0.12 3.53
CA ASP A 164 30.98 -1.19 4.52
C ASP A 164 29.59 -1.85 4.57
N GLN A 165 29.44 -2.90 3.76
CA GLN A 165 28.18 -3.62 3.57
C GLN A 165 27.70 -4.38 4.82
N LYS A 166 28.55 -4.55 5.84
CA LYS A 166 28.21 -5.30 7.05
C LYS A 166 27.72 -4.43 8.19
N ASN A 167 28.13 -3.17 8.20
CA ASN A 167 27.92 -2.25 9.32
C ASN A 167 26.96 -1.10 8.95
N ILE A 168 26.00 -1.38 8.08
CA ILE A 168 24.94 -0.42 7.77
C ILE A 168 24.04 -0.32 9.02
N VAL A 169 23.60 0.90 9.32
CA VAL A 169 22.76 1.18 10.49
C VAL A 169 21.50 1.92 10.06
N VAL A 170 20.35 1.44 10.49
CA VAL A 170 19.07 2.15 10.37
C VAL A 170 18.78 2.83 11.71
N MET A 171 18.72 4.15 11.71
CA MET A 171 18.38 4.93 12.89
C MET A 171 16.92 5.37 12.83
N ARG A 172 16.16 5.04 13.86
CA ARG A 172 14.75 5.42 14.02
C ARG A 172 14.57 6.27 15.26
N GLY A 173 14.06 7.47 15.07
CA GLY A 173 13.67 8.34 16.17
C GLY A 173 12.26 8.01 16.67
N SER A 174 12.09 7.74 17.95
CA SER A 174 10.77 7.58 18.57
C SER A 174 10.76 8.24 19.95
N ASN A 175 9.82 9.15 20.19
CA ASN A 175 9.61 9.81 21.48
C ASN A 175 10.90 10.41 22.10
N GLY A 176 11.72 11.08 21.30
CA GLY A 176 12.96 11.70 21.75
C GLY A 176 14.12 10.73 22.00
N ARG A 177 13.94 9.44 21.72
CA ARG A 177 14.98 8.41 21.76
C ARG A 177 15.32 7.97 20.35
N GLN A 178 16.59 7.76 20.08
CA GLN A 178 17.05 7.12 18.86
C GLN A 178 17.32 5.65 19.11
N VAL A 179 16.76 4.79 18.26
CA VAL A 179 17.03 3.34 18.25
C VAL A 179 17.77 3.04 16.96
N SER A 180 18.86 2.32 17.08
CA SER A 180 19.66 1.87 15.93
C SER A 180 19.45 0.38 15.68
N TYR A 181 19.20 0.04 14.43
CA TYR A 181 19.04 -1.33 13.95
C TYR A 181 20.22 -1.65 13.05
N PRO A 182 21.06 -2.63 13.41
CA PRO A 182 22.14 -3.07 12.53
C PRO A 182 21.57 -3.77 11.30
N PHE A 183 22.21 -3.58 10.16
CA PHE A 183 21.81 -4.15 8.90
C PHE A 183 23.03 -4.67 8.13
N ASP A 184 23.13 -5.97 7.93
CA ASP A 184 24.17 -6.62 7.16
C ASP A 184 23.68 -6.94 5.75
N TYR A 185 24.01 -6.09 4.80
CA TYR A 185 23.65 -6.25 3.38
C TYR A 185 24.23 -7.53 2.78
N ARG A 186 25.44 -7.95 3.18
CA ARG A 186 26.06 -9.19 2.70
C ARG A 186 25.31 -10.43 3.14
N SER A 187 24.85 -10.47 4.39
CA SER A 187 24.06 -11.59 4.89
C SER A 187 22.79 -11.77 4.11
N ILE A 188 22.12 -10.69 3.76
CA ILE A 188 20.88 -10.75 2.98
C ILE A 188 21.12 -11.21 1.56
N LEU A 189 22.18 -10.77 0.90
CA LEU A 189 22.57 -11.28 -0.42
C LEU A 189 22.83 -12.79 -0.42
N ARG A 190 23.27 -13.33 0.72
CA ARG A 190 23.45 -14.78 0.94
C ARG A 190 22.16 -15.48 1.41
N ARG A 191 21.03 -14.79 1.44
CA ARG A 191 19.74 -15.25 1.94
C ARG A 191 19.78 -15.66 3.43
N GLN A 192 20.61 -14.99 4.22
CA GLN A 192 20.75 -15.16 5.67
C GLN A 192 20.16 -13.94 6.37
N ASN A 193 19.59 -14.11 7.56
CA ASN A 193 19.05 -13.04 8.42
C ASN A 193 18.07 -12.11 7.67
N LEU A 194 17.14 -12.69 6.92
CA LEU A 194 16.19 -11.92 6.07
C LEU A 194 15.27 -11.01 6.91
N GLU A 195 15.10 -11.28 8.18
CA GLU A 195 14.34 -10.46 9.13
C GLU A 195 14.93 -9.07 9.35
N GLN A 196 16.23 -8.86 9.04
CA GLN A 196 16.84 -7.53 9.05
C GLN A 196 16.31 -6.61 7.95
N ASN A 197 15.71 -7.18 6.89
CA ASN A 197 15.12 -6.40 5.82
C ASN A 197 13.68 -6.00 6.16
N PHE A 198 13.51 -5.22 7.19
CA PHE A 198 12.23 -4.73 7.66
C PHE A 198 11.74 -3.50 6.88
N ASP A 199 10.46 -3.16 7.05
CA ASP A 199 9.86 -1.97 6.46
C ASP A 199 10.34 -0.70 7.17
N LEU A 200 10.77 0.28 6.38
CA LEU A 200 11.17 1.59 6.86
C LEU A 200 9.95 2.40 7.29
N ALA A 201 10.12 3.15 8.35
CA ALA A 201 9.14 4.12 8.83
C ALA A 201 9.53 5.55 8.42
N PRO A 202 8.55 6.45 8.25
CA PRO A 202 8.85 7.87 8.04
C PRO A 202 9.78 8.42 9.12
N GLY A 203 10.80 9.16 8.70
CA GLY A 203 11.83 9.71 9.59
C GLY A 203 13.03 8.80 9.84
N ASP A 204 13.03 7.56 9.32
CA ASP A 204 14.19 6.70 9.42
C ASP A 204 15.38 7.27 8.64
N THR A 205 16.57 7.08 9.19
CA THR A 205 17.84 7.44 8.53
C THR A 205 18.69 6.19 8.37
N VAL A 206 19.07 5.86 7.15
CA VAL A 206 19.96 4.76 6.83
C VAL A 206 21.37 5.33 6.64
N LEU A 207 22.29 4.89 7.48
CA LEU A 207 23.72 5.27 7.42
C LEU A 207 24.52 4.11 6.83
N VAL A 208 25.21 4.38 5.75
CA VAL A 208 26.11 3.44 5.07
C VAL A 208 27.55 3.92 5.26
N PRO A 209 28.33 3.26 6.10
CA PRO A 209 29.74 3.63 6.31
C PRO A 209 30.63 3.43 5.09
#